data_138b458a6a3d9024c5cf977adcd2e6b3
#
_entry.id   138b458a6a3d9024c5cf977adcd2e6b3
#
_cell.length_a   1.000
_cell.length_b   1.000
_cell.length_c   1.000
_cell.angle_alpha   90.00
_cell.angle_beta   90.00
_cell.angle_gamma   90.00
#
_symmetry.space_group_name_H-M   'P 1'
#
loop_
_entity.id
_entity.type
_entity.pdbx_description
1 polymer ?
#
loop_
_entity_poly.entity_id
_entity_poly.type
_entity_poly.pdbx_seq_one_letter_code
_entity_poly.pdbx_strand_id
1 'polypeptide(L)'
;MSDEELAMLRERAAVGDRDATDQLVELAGESGDLDELRRLAAAGSSDAAAVLVELAAEREDLDELRELAAAGSEDAQEVLAELTDE
;
A
#
# COMPACT_ATOMS: atom_id res chain seq x y z
N MET A 1 6.87 5.46 17.45
CA MET A 1 7.96 5.94 16.57
C MET A 1 7.88 7.46 16.44
N SER A 2 9.02 8.13 16.50
CA SER A 2 9.06 9.58 16.38
C SER A 2 9.01 10.02 14.91
N ASP A 3 8.69 11.30 14.70
CA ASP A 3 8.68 11.88 13.36
C ASP A 3 10.06 11.83 12.71
N GLU A 4 11.11 11.99 13.52
CA GLU A 4 12.48 11.90 13.01
C GLU A 4 12.81 10.51 12.50
N GLU A 5 12.37 9.48 13.21
CA GLU A 5 12.60 8.10 12.79
C GLU A 5 11.85 7.80 11.49
N LEU A 6 10.61 8.28 11.37
CA LEU A 6 9.84 8.14 10.14
C LEU A 6 10.53 8.83 8.97
N ALA A 7 11.02 10.06 9.20
CA ALA A 7 11.72 10.81 8.17
C ALA A 7 12.97 10.08 7.70
N MET A 8 13.73 9.50 8.64
CA MET A 8 14.91 8.72 8.30
C MET A 8 14.58 7.47 7.49
N LEU A 9 13.51 6.78 7.85
CA LEU A 9 13.06 5.61 7.10
C LEU A 9 12.64 5.99 5.68
N ARG A 10 11.95 7.11 5.53
CA ARG A 10 11.53 7.60 4.21
C ARG A 10 12.74 7.95 3.35
N GLU A 11 13.75 8.58 3.93
CA GLU A 11 14.98 8.91 3.22
C GLU A 11 15.70 7.66 2.74
N ARG A 12 15.81 6.66 3.60
CA ARG A 12 16.46 5.40 3.25
C ARG A 12 15.68 4.65 2.17
N ALA A 13 14.36 4.63 2.31
CA ALA A 13 13.52 3.98 1.31
C ALA A 13 13.64 4.65 -0.04
N ALA A 14 13.76 5.98 -0.06
CA ALA A 14 13.90 6.75 -1.29
C ALA A 14 15.19 6.44 -2.04
N VAL A 15 16.25 6.00 -1.34
CA VAL A 15 17.50 5.62 -1.97
C VAL A 15 17.64 4.11 -2.19
N GLY A 16 16.55 3.38 -2.02
CA GLY A 16 16.50 1.95 -2.36
C GLY A 16 16.74 0.98 -1.23
N ASP A 17 16.70 1.43 0.02
CA ASP A 17 16.86 0.55 1.18
C ASP A 17 15.57 -0.24 1.39
N ARG A 18 15.59 -1.53 1.06
CA ARG A 18 14.42 -2.41 1.16
C ARG A 18 13.94 -2.59 2.60
N ASP A 19 14.87 -2.68 3.55
CA ASP A 19 14.51 -2.84 4.95
C ASP A 19 13.71 -1.64 5.45
N ALA A 20 14.12 -0.44 5.05
CA ALA A 20 13.41 0.78 5.41
C ALA A 20 12.03 0.79 4.77
N THR A 21 11.93 0.38 3.51
CA THR A 21 10.64 0.29 2.80
C THR A 21 9.72 -0.70 3.52
N ASP A 22 10.23 -1.88 3.87
CA ASP A 22 9.44 -2.91 4.56
C ASP A 22 8.92 -2.41 5.91
N GLN A 23 9.76 -1.70 6.67
CA GLN A 23 9.35 -1.12 7.93
C GLN A 23 8.25 -0.08 7.74
N LEU A 24 8.37 0.75 6.72
CA LEU A 24 7.32 1.74 6.41
C LEU A 24 6.01 1.07 6.02
N VAL A 25 6.07 -0.02 5.25
CA VAL A 25 4.89 -0.79 4.87
C VAL A 25 4.18 -1.33 6.12
N GLU A 26 4.94 -1.91 7.05
CA GLU A 26 4.38 -2.44 8.30
C GLU A 26 3.70 -1.34 9.11
N LEU A 27 4.39 -0.23 9.29
CA LEU A 27 3.87 0.88 10.08
C LEU A 27 2.62 1.47 9.45
N ALA A 28 2.66 1.68 8.14
CA ALA A 28 1.51 2.22 7.43
C ALA A 28 0.33 1.25 7.45
N GLY A 29 0.61 -0.05 7.34
CA GLY A 29 -0.42 -1.08 7.43
C GLY A 29 -1.11 -1.11 8.79
N GLU A 30 -0.33 -1.02 9.85
CA GLU A 30 -0.86 -1.01 11.22
C GLU A 30 -1.69 0.21 11.51
N SER A 31 -1.27 1.37 11.03
CA SER A 31 -1.98 2.63 11.27
C SER A 31 -3.11 2.88 10.25
N GLY A 32 -3.17 2.08 9.19
CA GLY A 32 -4.16 2.28 8.14
C GLY A 32 -3.89 3.50 7.28
N ASP A 33 -2.62 3.87 7.14
CA ASP A 33 -2.21 5.04 6.37
C ASP A 33 -2.16 4.72 4.88
N LEU A 34 -3.29 4.88 4.22
CA LEU A 34 -3.40 4.57 2.79
C LEU A 34 -2.53 5.47 1.92
N ASP A 35 -2.37 6.73 2.30
CA ASP A 35 -1.55 7.67 1.53
C ASP A 35 -0.09 7.23 1.50
N GLU A 36 0.44 6.81 2.65
CA GLU A 36 1.81 6.31 2.72
C GLU A 36 1.96 5.03 1.90
N LEU A 37 1.00 4.11 2.01
CA LEU A 37 1.02 2.88 1.23
C LEU A 37 0.97 3.15 -0.27
N ARG A 38 0.17 4.12 -0.70
CA ARG A 38 0.11 4.50 -2.11
C ARG A 38 1.45 5.01 -2.61
N ARG A 39 2.12 5.84 -1.81
CA ARG A 39 3.45 6.36 -2.17
C ARG A 39 4.46 5.24 -2.30
N LEU A 40 4.45 4.32 -1.36
CA LEU A 40 5.38 3.18 -1.38
C LEU A 40 5.10 2.26 -2.56
N ALA A 41 3.83 2.00 -2.85
CA ALA A 41 3.45 1.19 -4.00
C ALA A 41 3.86 1.85 -5.31
N ALA A 42 3.67 3.17 -5.42
CA ALA A 42 4.05 3.93 -6.61
C ALA A 42 5.57 3.92 -6.80
N ALA A 43 6.32 3.82 -5.71
CA ALA A 43 7.78 3.75 -5.76
C ALA A 43 8.29 2.33 -6.09
N GLY A 44 7.38 1.36 -6.23
CA GLY A 44 7.74 0.01 -6.65
C GLY A 44 7.61 -1.07 -5.58
N SER A 45 7.07 -0.75 -4.40
CA SER A 45 6.90 -1.76 -3.36
C SER A 45 5.68 -2.63 -3.63
N SER A 46 5.91 -3.88 -3.99
CA SER A 46 4.82 -4.85 -4.20
C SER A 46 4.13 -5.19 -2.88
N ASP A 47 4.88 -5.18 -1.77
CA ASP A 47 4.31 -5.43 -0.44
C ASP A 47 3.34 -4.31 -0.06
N ALA A 48 3.69 -3.05 -0.35
CA ALA A 48 2.79 -1.92 -0.09
C ALA A 48 1.52 -2.05 -0.90
N ALA A 49 1.64 -2.45 -2.16
CA ALA A 49 0.48 -2.66 -3.03
C ALA A 49 -0.42 -3.76 -2.48
N ALA A 50 0.15 -4.85 -1.99
CA ALA A 50 -0.62 -5.97 -1.43
C ALA A 50 -1.37 -5.54 -0.16
N VAL A 51 -0.69 -4.82 0.74
CA VAL A 51 -1.32 -4.32 1.97
C VAL A 51 -2.43 -3.34 1.64
N LEU A 52 -2.20 -2.48 0.65
CA LEU A 52 -3.19 -1.51 0.22
C LEU A 52 -4.46 -2.21 -0.30
N VAL A 53 -4.31 -3.28 -1.09
CA VAL A 53 -5.44 -4.08 -1.57
C VAL A 53 -6.20 -4.68 -0.39
N GLU A 54 -5.48 -5.26 0.58
CA GLU A 54 -6.12 -5.86 1.77
C GLU A 54 -6.94 -4.85 2.54
N LEU A 55 -6.37 -3.66 2.79
CA LEU A 55 -7.06 -2.62 3.54
C LEU A 55 -8.28 -2.09 2.76
N ALA A 56 -8.12 -1.90 1.46
CA ALA A 56 -9.22 -1.45 0.62
C ALA A 56 -10.35 -2.49 0.60
N ALA A 57 -9.99 -3.77 0.55
CA ALA A 57 -10.97 -4.86 0.57
C ALA A 57 -11.74 -4.90 1.89
N GLU A 58 -11.04 -4.74 3.02
CA GLU A 58 -11.67 -4.71 4.34
C GLU A 58 -12.66 -3.56 4.47
N ARG A 59 -12.34 -2.44 3.87
CA ARG A 59 -13.18 -1.23 3.91
C ARG A 59 -14.22 -1.22 2.80
N GLU A 60 -14.16 -2.19 1.89
CA GLU A 60 -14.99 -2.24 0.69
C GLU A 60 -14.88 -0.94 -0.12
N ASP A 61 -13.66 -0.42 -0.19
CA ASP A 61 -13.37 0.82 -0.91
C ASP A 61 -13.19 0.50 -2.40
N LEU A 62 -14.30 0.51 -3.12
CA LEU A 62 -14.31 0.15 -4.54
C LEU A 62 -13.52 1.13 -5.40
N ASP A 63 -13.52 2.40 -5.04
CA ASP A 63 -12.78 3.40 -5.81
C ASP A 63 -11.28 3.13 -5.74
N GLU A 64 -10.75 2.83 -4.53
CA GLU A 64 -9.35 2.51 -4.35
C GLU A 64 -9.00 1.23 -5.10
N LEU A 65 -9.86 0.21 -5.01
CA LEU A 65 -9.63 -1.06 -5.71
C LEU A 65 -9.62 -0.87 -7.23
N ARG A 66 -10.48 -0.02 -7.76
CA ARG A 66 -10.51 0.28 -9.19
C ARG A 66 -9.23 0.97 -9.63
N GLU A 67 -8.72 1.90 -8.84
CA GLU A 67 -7.46 2.58 -9.14
C GLU A 67 -6.30 1.61 -9.14
N LEU A 68 -6.24 0.72 -8.15
CA LEU A 68 -5.19 -0.28 -8.07
C LEU A 68 -5.28 -1.28 -9.22
N ALA A 69 -6.48 -1.71 -9.57
CA ALA A 69 -6.70 -2.62 -10.69
C ALA A 69 -6.27 -1.98 -11.99
N ALA A 70 -6.59 -0.69 -12.18
CA ALA A 70 -6.19 0.05 -13.38
C ALA A 70 -4.68 0.22 -13.47
N ALA A 71 -4.00 0.27 -12.31
CA ALA A 71 -2.54 0.37 -12.26
C ALA A 71 -1.85 -0.98 -12.49
N GLY A 72 -2.61 -2.07 -12.63
CA GLY A 72 -2.07 -3.37 -12.95
C GLY A 72 -2.06 -4.40 -11.82
N SER A 73 -2.65 -4.07 -10.68
CA SER A 73 -2.72 -5.01 -9.56
C SER A 73 -3.70 -6.15 -9.86
N GLU A 74 -3.18 -7.36 -10.01
CA GLU A 74 -4.01 -8.53 -10.22
C GLU A 74 -4.87 -8.84 -9.01
N ASP A 75 -4.31 -8.66 -7.82
CA ASP A 75 -5.03 -8.87 -6.56
C ASP A 75 -6.22 -7.93 -6.46
N ALA A 76 -6.03 -6.66 -6.81
CA ALA A 76 -7.12 -5.69 -6.79
C ALA A 76 -8.21 -6.07 -7.80
N GLN A 77 -7.81 -6.56 -8.97
CA GLN A 77 -8.75 -7.01 -10.00
C GLN A 77 -9.60 -8.16 -9.50
N GLU A 78 -8.98 -9.14 -8.85
CA GLU A 78 -9.69 -10.29 -8.27
C GLU A 78 -10.66 -9.87 -7.17
N VAL A 79 -10.17 -9.06 -6.23
CA VAL A 79 -11.01 -8.59 -5.12
C VAL A 79 -12.17 -7.76 -5.64
N LEU A 80 -11.89 -6.87 -6.59
CA LEU A 80 -12.94 -6.05 -7.19
C LEU A 80 -14.01 -6.89 -7.85
N ALA A 81 -13.60 -7.94 -8.58
CA ALA A 81 -14.54 -8.85 -9.22
C ALA A 81 -15.41 -9.56 -8.18
N GLU A 82 -14.83 -10.01 -7.08
CA GLU A 82 -15.55 -10.67 -6.00
C GLU A 82 -16.56 -9.74 -5.34
N LEU A 83 -16.18 -8.51 -5.09
CA LEU A 83 -17.05 -7.54 -4.43
C LEU A 83 -18.17 -7.03 -5.33
N THR A 84 -17.94 -7.02 -6.63
CA THR A 84 -18.93 -6.52 -7.59
C THR A 84 -19.68 -7.62 -8.33
N ASP A 85 -19.30 -8.86 -8.11
CA ASP A 85 -19.95 -10.02 -8.73
C ASP A 85 -21.27 -10.32 -7.99
N GLU A 86 -22.33 -10.44 -8.71
CA GLU A 86 -23.65 -10.78 -8.14
C GLU A 86 -24.19 -12.05 -8.73
#